data_342ff0d20d64c431942b4e35576bae45
#
_entry.id   342ff0d20d64c431942b4e35576bae45
#
_cell.length_a   1.000
_cell.length_b   1.000
_cell.length_c   1.000
_cell.angle_alpha   90.00
_cell.angle_beta   90.00
_cell.angle_gamma   90.00
#
_symmetry.space_group_name_H-M   'P 1'
#
loop_
_entity.id
_entity.type
_entity.pdbx_description
1 polymer ?
#
loop_
_entity_poly.entity_id
_entity_poly.type
_entity_poly.pdbx_seq_one_letter_code
_entity_poly.pdbx_strand_id
1 'polypeptide(L)'
;MPQRLSTTVPILVVGFFVPFAAGAQTGACGVGNVRNWCVSQDSAGVTGVSQAGDHFGAALAFGDFDGDGAGDLAVGAPGESAGGAANAGAVWVFYGSAAGLHAGREQVFDQDNLPGDDGGTESGDQFGFALAAGDVDGDGFDDLAIGTPFENQPEPGGTCGFDLSCDDVGHVHLIFGSASGLDAGRVLVHTPEGSEGGAEGYSLAIGDLDGDGDGELLIGKPGSMAVSLGGTVRSGRVFALRYHGSGTLVGSGGSGQDPDLEEDAQWGFAVAFGGFGPGGSAAYAAGARHSTVAGSTRTGRVSIQDGLDGENLLELAQTDYGSAGNAAEDHFGFALATGDFDGDGFDDLAAAAPEKNDAGVGDSGRVYVAYGSPSGIDPSQFQILSIADFGGNPPDTGDRFGAALAAGDYDGDGFDDLFFGSPGRGNDDRGFVYFVHGSASGLVIGAGFNFSEPSLGGAFQEDALFGAVLAMGDLDGDGADELAIGVPEKDTGGNASGLVYVTRRFNPNWIFGDGFESAGPALWSATAP
;
A
#
# COMPACT_ATOMS: atom_id res chain seq x y z
N MET A 1 -23.96 2.34 -19.25
CA MET A 1 -23.45 2.29 -17.88
C MET A 1 -21.96 2.41 -18.05
N PRO A 2 -21.28 3.38 -17.49
CA PRO A 2 -19.81 3.42 -17.54
C PRO A 2 -19.29 2.23 -16.74
N GLN A 3 -18.32 1.50 -17.30
CA GLN A 3 -17.58 0.48 -16.57
C GLN A 3 -16.84 1.19 -15.44
N ARG A 4 -17.03 0.73 -14.21
CA ARG A 4 -16.22 1.19 -13.07
C ARG A 4 -14.81 0.67 -13.30
N LEU A 5 -13.85 1.58 -13.41
CA LEU A 5 -12.44 1.26 -13.26
C LEU A 5 -12.23 0.97 -11.77
N SER A 6 -11.97 -0.29 -11.43
CA SER A 6 -11.51 -0.67 -10.09
C SER A 6 -10.10 -0.09 -9.92
N THR A 7 -10.01 1.06 -9.25
CA THR A 7 -8.72 1.65 -8.91
C THR A 7 -8.20 1.00 -7.65
N THR A 8 -7.40 -0.03 -7.81
CA THR A 8 -6.65 -0.63 -6.70
C THR A 8 -5.52 0.31 -6.31
N VAL A 9 -5.60 0.89 -5.13
CA VAL A 9 -4.54 1.74 -4.59
C VAL A 9 -3.61 0.88 -3.75
N PRO A 10 -2.35 0.70 -4.14
CA PRO A 10 -1.38 0.02 -3.29
C PRO A 10 -1.04 0.88 -2.08
N ILE A 11 -1.14 0.29 -0.91
CA ILE A 11 -0.76 0.92 0.34
C ILE A 11 0.62 0.43 0.72
N LEU A 12 1.56 1.34 0.75
CA LEU A 12 2.90 1.10 1.24
C LEU A 12 2.93 1.13 2.76
N VAL A 13 3.25 0.02 3.39
CA VAL A 13 3.65 -0.02 4.80
C VAL A 13 5.15 -0.14 4.88
N VAL A 14 5.78 0.91 5.37
CA VAL A 14 7.21 0.88 5.69
C VAL A 14 7.40 0.30 7.07
N GLY A 15 7.79 -0.95 7.13
CA GLY A 15 8.22 -1.57 8.36
C GLY A 15 9.58 -0.99 8.82
N PHE A 16 9.67 -0.52 10.06
CA PHE A 16 10.96 -0.29 10.68
C PHE A 16 11.60 -1.65 11.00
N PHE A 17 12.70 -1.96 10.31
CA PHE A 17 13.48 -3.15 10.60
C PHE A 17 14.27 -2.97 11.91
N VAL A 18 13.96 -3.79 12.90
CA VAL A 18 14.80 -3.98 14.08
C VAL A 18 15.25 -5.44 14.04
N PRO A 19 16.54 -5.75 13.92
CA PRO A 19 16.98 -7.13 13.84
C PRO A 19 16.92 -7.81 15.21
N PHE A 20 16.09 -8.84 15.33
CA PHE A 20 16.10 -9.79 16.47
C PHE A 20 16.38 -11.21 15.98
N ALA A 21 17.03 -11.99 16.84
CA ALA A 21 17.44 -13.36 16.56
C ALA A 21 16.27 -14.33 16.80
N ALA A 22 15.85 -15.06 15.78
CA ALA A 22 14.75 -16.01 15.82
C ALA A 22 15.20 -17.47 15.74
N GLY A 23 14.38 -18.35 16.29
CA GLY A 23 14.53 -19.81 16.18
C GLY A 23 13.65 -20.37 15.04
N ALA A 24 14.24 -21.12 14.14
CA ALA A 24 13.63 -21.62 12.93
C ALA A 24 12.45 -22.59 13.18
N GLN A 25 11.31 -22.34 12.52
CA GLN A 25 10.27 -23.34 12.29
C GLN A 25 9.99 -23.45 10.80
N THR A 26 10.15 -24.64 10.25
CA THR A 26 9.83 -24.97 8.86
C THR A 26 8.36 -25.38 8.78
N GLY A 27 7.52 -24.50 8.24
CA GLY A 27 6.14 -24.82 7.87
C GLY A 27 5.95 -24.62 6.37
N ALA A 28 5.82 -25.70 5.60
CA ALA A 28 5.49 -25.61 4.18
C ALA A 28 4.08 -25.04 4.01
N CYS A 29 3.93 -23.99 3.20
CA CYS A 29 2.65 -23.57 2.68
C CYS A 29 2.04 -24.70 1.85
N GLY A 30 0.99 -25.36 2.37
CA GLY A 30 0.28 -26.38 1.64
C GLY A 30 -0.61 -25.72 0.58
N VAL A 31 -0.23 -25.83 -0.69
CA VAL A 31 -1.14 -25.56 -1.80
C VAL A 31 -2.27 -26.59 -1.74
N GLY A 32 -3.41 -26.24 -1.17
CA GLY A 32 -4.46 -27.26 -1.06
C GLY A 32 -5.73 -26.93 -0.31
N ASN A 33 -5.88 -25.75 0.25
CA ASN A 33 -7.20 -25.31 0.72
C ASN A 33 -7.87 -24.51 -0.41
N VAL A 34 -9.04 -24.97 -0.87
CA VAL A 34 -9.80 -24.48 -2.03
C VAL A 34 -10.31 -23.03 -1.84
N ARG A 35 -9.77 -22.27 -0.87
CA ARG A 35 -10.32 -20.97 -0.45
C ARG A 35 -9.31 -19.88 -0.11
N ASN A 36 -8.11 -20.25 0.30
CA ASN A 36 -7.03 -19.31 0.58
C ASN A 36 -5.78 -19.80 -0.15
N TRP A 37 -5.06 -18.91 -0.78
CA TRP A 37 -3.74 -19.22 -1.31
C TRP A 37 -2.69 -18.66 -0.35
N CYS A 38 -1.58 -19.34 -0.25
CA CYS A 38 -0.39 -18.74 0.31
C CYS A 38 0.79 -19.01 -0.62
N VAL A 39 1.60 -18.00 -0.83
CA VAL A 39 2.74 -18.07 -1.74
C VAL A 39 3.98 -17.49 -1.07
N SER A 40 5.11 -18.17 -1.26
CA SER A 40 6.46 -17.72 -0.93
C SER A 40 7.40 -18.17 -2.04
N GLN A 41 8.62 -17.73 -2.03
CA GLN A 41 9.67 -18.17 -2.96
C GLN A 41 9.91 -19.70 -2.92
N ASP A 42 9.63 -20.37 -1.77
CA ASP A 42 9.74 -21.83 -1.63
C ASP A 42 8.49 -22.59 -2.07
N SER A 43 7.44 -21.91 -2.54
CA SER A 43 6.22 -22.55 -3.00
C SER A 43 6.47 -23.35 -4.28
N ALA A 44 5.80 -24.51 -4.39
CA ALA A 44 6.00 -25.41 -5.54
C ALA A 44 5.60 -24.73 -6.86
N GLY A 45 6.55 -24.60 -7.78
CA GLY A 45 6.37 -23.95 -9.08
C GLY A 45 6.73 -22.46 -9.07
N VAL A 46 7.14 -21.89 -7.95
CA VAL A 46 7.65 -20.52 -7.85
C VAL A 46 9.16 -20.51 -8.06
N THR A 47 9.63 -19.55 -8.86
CA THR A 47 11.07 -19.34 -9.12
C THR A 47 11.69 -18.62 -7.94
N GLY A 48 12.84 -19.06 -7.48
CA GLY A 48 13.59 -18.46 -6.37
C GLY A 48 13.85 -19.47 -5.25
N VAL A 49 14.44 -19.01 -4.20
CA VAL A 49 14.70 -19.74 -2.95
C VAL A 49 14.66 -18.74 -1.82
N SER A 50 13.79 -18.93 -0.85
CA SER A 50 13.69 -18.06 0.32
C SER A 50 15.02 -17.95 1.07
N GLN A 51 15.50 -16.75 1.27
CA GLN A 51 16.69 -16.43 2.04
C GLN A 51 16.35 -15.51 3.22
N ALA A 52 17.27 -15.40 4.15
CA ALA A 52 17.06 -14.53 5.30
C ALA A 52 17.09 -13.06 4.89
N GLY A 53 16.02 -12.35 5.19
CA GLY A 53 15.90 -10.92 4.91
C GLY A 53 15.39 -10.57 3.53
N ASP A 54 14.85 -11.53 2.76
CA ASP A 54 14.26 -11.24 1.44
C ASP A 54 13.00 -10.37 1.54
N HIS A 55 12.25 -10.53 2.65
CA HIS A 55 11.01 -9.79 2.91
C HIS A 55 9.98 -9.91 1.79
N PHE A 56 9.79 -11.12 1.23
CA PHE A 56 8.77 -11.39 0.23
C PHE A 56 7.37 -11.01 0.75
N GLY A 57 6.65 -10.19 0.01
CA GLY A 57 5.36 -9.62 0.43
C GLY A 57 5.49 -8.28 1.18
N ALA A 58 6.65 -7.62 1.11
CA ALA A 58 6.83 -6.27 1.66
C ALA A 58 6.10 -5.18 0.85
N ALA A 59 5.77 -5.46 -0.41
CA ALA A 59 4.89 -4.64 -1.24
C ALA A 59 3.97 -5.55 -2.06
N LEU A 60 2.73 -5.11 -2.31
CA LEU A 60 1.70 -5.82 -3.05
C LEU A 60 0.96 -4.87 -3.97
N ALA A 61 0.63 -5.31 -5.20
CA ALA A 61 -0.27 -4.60 -6.09
C ALA A 61 -1.07 -5.59 -6.93
N PHE A 62 -2.36 -5.29 -7.17
CA PHE A 62 -3.20 -6.01 -8.11
C PHE A 62 -3.36 -5.22 -9.41
N GLY A 63 -3.39 -5.91 -10.55
CA GLY A 63 -3.70 -5.36 -11.87
C GLY A 63 -3.95 -6.47 -12.87
N ASP A 64 -4.70 -6.21 -13.93
CA ASP A 64 -4.94 -7.15 -15.04
C ASP A 64 -3.87 -6.94 -16.12
N PHE A 65 -2.64 -7.45 -15.84
CA PHE A 65 -1.46 -7.22 -16.71
C PHE A 65 -1.54 -7.96 -18.06
N ASP A 66 -2.43 -8.97 -18.19
CA ASP A 66 -2.58 -9.72 -19.43
C ASP A 66 -3.95 -9.56 -20.11
N GLY A 67 -4.84 -8.75 -19.50
CA GLY A 67 -6.11 -8.36 -20.09
C GLY A 67 -7.11 -9.52 -20.17
N ASP A 68 -6.98 -10.55 -19.32
CA ASP A 68 -7.87 -11.72 -19.36
C ASP A 68 -9.13 -11.55 -18.50
N GLY A 69 -9.21 -10.45 -17.73
CA GLY A 69 -10.33 -10.05 -16.89
C GLY A 69 -10.27 -10.61 -15.47
N ALA A 70 -9.19 -11.29 -15.12
CA ALA A 70 -8.86 -11.68 -13.75
C ALA A 70 -7.64 -10.86 -13.29
N GLY A 71 -7.66 -10.34 -12.07
CA GLY A 71 -6.54 -9.58 -11.56
C GLY A 71 -5.31 -10.45 -11.31
N ASP A 72 -4.14 -9.91 -11.57
CA ASP A 72 -2.84 -10.52 -11.30
C ASP A 72 -2.25 -9.91 -10.03
N LEU A 73 -1.35 -10.61 -9.36
CA LEU A 73 -0.73 -10.15 -8.12
C LEU A 73 0.77 -9.95 -8.29
N ALA A 74 1.22 -8.70 -8.15
CA ALA A 74 2.63 -8.35 -8.01
C ALA A 74 3.05 -8.35 -6.55
N VAL A 75 4.22 -8.96 -6.25
CA VAL A 75 4.76 -9.14 -4.91
C VAL A 75 6.21 -8.68 -4.87
N GLY A 76 6.50 -7.68 -4.07
CA GLY A 76 7.86 -7.16 -3.84
C GLY A 76 8.60 -7.93 -2.76
N ALA A 77 9.88 -8.14 -2.98
CA ALA A 77 10.85 -8.67 -2.02
C ALA A 77 12.11 -7.78 -2.03
N PRO A 78 12.07 -6.61 -1.39
CA PRO A 78 13.14 -5.62 -1.49
C PRO A 78 14.47 -6.06 -0.86
N GLY A 79 14.42 -7.08 -0.02
CA GLY A 79 15.62 -7.68 0.59
C GLY A 79 16.26 -8.79 -0.24
N GLU A 80 15.64 -9.20 -1.36
CA GLU A 80 16.19 -10.25 -2.23
C GLU A 80 17.59 -9.90 -2.74
N SER A 81 18.44 -10.90 -2.82
CA SER A 81 19.79 -10.74 -3.37
C SER A 81 19.80 -11.07 -4.86
N ALA A 82 19.89 -10.07 -5.73
CA ALA A 82 19.93 -10.22 -7.17
C ALA A 82 21.33 -9.92 -7.73
N GLY A 83 21.75 -10.61 -8.79
CA GLY A 83 23.05 -10.36 -9.43
C GLY A 83 24.28 -10.58 -8.55
N GLY A 84 24.12 -11.03 -7.30
CA GLY A 84 25.15 -11.12 -6.27
C GLY A 84 25.25 -9.88 -5.36
N ALA A 85 24.38 -8.90 -5.55
CA ALA A 85 24.19 -7.72 -4.71
C ALA A 85 23.16 -8.03 -3.60
N ALA A 86 23.49 -7.73 -2.35
CA ALA A 86 22.61 -7.99 -1.21
C ALA A 86 21.55 -6.89 -1.08
N ASN A 87 20.29 -7.27 -0.79
CA ASN A 87 19.16 -6.34 -0.70
C ASN A 87 18.99 -5.48 -1.97
N ALA A 88 19.25 -6.04 -3.12
CA ALA A 88 19.04 -5.38 -4.39
C ALA A 88 17.55 -5.35 -4.76
N GLY A 89 16.83 -6.37 -4.33
CA GLY A 89 15.39 -6.52 -4.49
C GLY A 89 14.96 -7.25 -5.76
N ALA A 90 13.74 -7.78 -5.73
CA ALA A 90 13.08 -8.40 -6.86
C ALA A 90 11.55 -8.33 -6.72
N VAL A 91 10.84 -8.53 -7.84
CA VAL A 91 9.37 -8.55 -7.90
C VAL A 91 8.91 -9.83 -8.59
N TRP A 92 7.95 -10.51 -8.00
CA TRP A 92 7.22 -11.63 -8.59
C TRP A 92 5.84 -11.18 -9.03
N VAL A 93 5.42 -11.59 -10.21
CA VAL A 93 4.07 -11.38 -10.72
C VAL A 93 3.41 -12.73 -10.93
N PHE A 94 2.31 -12.96 -10.24
CA PHE A 94 1.50 -14.18 -10.33
C PHE A 94 0.22 -13.88 -11.08
N TYR A 95 0.00 -14.57 -12.20
CA TYR A 95 -1.17 -14.34 -13.02
C TYR A 95 -2.41 -15.02 -12.44
N GLY A 96 -3.50 -14.25 -12.39
CA GLY A 96 -4.80 -14.69 -11.94
C GLY A 96 -5.54 -15.55 -12.95
N SER A 97 -6.69 -16.01 -12.58
CA SER A 97 -7.65 -16.71 -13.45
C SER A 97 -8.93 -16.97 -12.67
N ALA A 98 -10.02 -17.35 -13.33
CA ALA A 98 -11.26 -17.81 -12.68
C ALA A 98 -11.08 -18.95 -11.66
N ALA A 99 -9.89 -19.57 -11.60
CA ALA A 99 -9.52 -20.58 -10.60
C ALA A 99 -8.66 -19.98 -9.47
N GLY A 100 -8.33 -18.70 -9.55
CA GLY A 100 -7.41 -17.96 -8.68
C GLY A 100 -5.98 -17.98 -9.18
N LEU A 101 -5.00 -17.74 -8.30
CA LEU A 101 -3.58 -17.68 -8.64
C LEU A 101 -3.09 -18.96 -9.34
N HIS A 102 -2.43 -18.77 -10.45
CA HIS A 102 -1.90 -19.89 -11.24
C HIS A 102 -0.44 -20.16 -10.87
N ALA A 103 -0.21 -21.13 -9.97
CA ALA A 103 1.15 -21.59 -9.68
C ALA A 103 1.82 -22.13 -10.94
N GLY A 104 2.96 -21.57 -11.33
CA GLY A 104 3.73 -21.95 -12.53
C GLY A 104 3.46 -21.08 -13.76
N ARG A 105 2.70 -20.01 -13.61
CA ARG A 105 2.65 -18.89 -14.53
C ARG A 105 3.04 -17.64 -13.74
N GLU A 106 4.33 -17.46 -13.57
CA GLU A 106 4.87 -16.26 -12.93
C GLU A 106 5.92 -15.61 -13.83
N GLN A 107 6.12 -14.31 -13.61
CA GLN A 107 7.28 -13.57 -14.10
C GLN A 107 8.06 -13.05 -12.90
N VAL A 108 9.37 -12.97 -13.03
CA VAL A 108 10.26 -12.42 -11.99
C VAL A 108 11.10 -11.34 -12.61
N PHE A 109 11.11 -10.19 -11.95
CA PHE A 109 11.84 -9.01 -12.37
C PHE A 109 12.86 -8.59 -11.31
N ASP A 110 14.05 -8.25 -11.77
CA ASP A 110 15.09 -7.53 -11.06
C ASP A 110 15.71 -6.49 -12.02
N GLN A 111 16.52 -5.59 -11.52
CA GLN A 111 17.10 -4.52 -12.35
C GLN A 111 17.97 -5.08 -13.49
N ASP A 112 18.69 -6.19 -13.28
CA ASP A 112 19.58 -6.79 -14.30
C ASP A 112 18.81 -7.36 -15.51
N ASN A 113 17.54 -7.73 -15.33
CA ASN A 113 16.74 -8.31 -16.42
C ASN A 113 15.83 -7.30 -17.13
N LEU A 114 15.88 -6.02 -16.73
CA LEU A 114 15.13 -4.93 -17.35
C LEU A 114 16.04 -3.99 -18.17
N PRO A 115 15.61 -3.57 -19.37
CA PRO A 115 16.38 -2.64 -20.18
C PRO A 115 16.28 -1.20 -19.63
N GLY A 116 17.33 -0.40 -19.83
CA GLY A 116 17.31 1.05 -19.59
C GLY A 116 17.75 1.49 -18.20
N ASP A 117 18.12 0.58 -17.34
CA ASP A 117 18.74 0.89 -16.08
C ASP A 117 20.25 1.09 -16.25
N ASP A 118 20.72 2.33 -16.11
CA ASP A 118 22.14 2.69 -16.30
C ASP A 118 22.99 2.34 -15.04
N GLY A 119 22.36 2.13 -13.88
CA GLY A 119 23.01 1.74 -12.61
C GLY A 119 23.28 0.25 -12.52
N GLY A 120 22.33 -0.54 -13.01
CA GLY A 120 22.31 -1.99 -12.79
C GLY A 120 22.03 -2.34 -11.32
N THR A 121 22.01 -3.61 -11.01
CA THR A 121 21.72 -4.12 -9.67
C THR A 121 22.86 -3.81 -8.69
N GLU A 122 22.61 -2.96 -7.70
CA GLU A 122 23.53 -2.60 -6.63
C GLU A 122 23.04 -3.12 -5.26
N SER A 123 23.91 -3.11 -4.26
CA SER A 123 23.53 -3.57 -2.93
C SER A 123 22.77 -2.48 -2.18
N GLY A 124 21.54 -2.76 -1.77
CA GLY A 124 20.71 -1.87 -0.98
C GLY A 124 19.70 -1.07 -1.76
N ASP A 125 19.60 -1.24 -3.09
CA ASP A 125 18.66 -0.50 -3.97
C ASP A 125 17.21 -0.75 -3.60
N GLN A 126 16.92 -1.99 -3.15
CA GLN A 126 15.58 -2.42 -2.72
C GLN A 126 14.53 -2.30 -3.83
N PHE A 127 14.81 -2.78 -5.04
CA PHE A 127 13.84 -2.90 -6.12
C PHE A 127 12.60 -3.68 -5.65
N GLY A 128 11.40 -3.16 -5.91
CA GLY A 128 10.15 -3.73 -5.40
C GLY A 128 9.79 -3.28 -3.99
N PHE A 129 10.37 -2.18 -3.51
CA PHE A 129 10.01 -1.55 -2.24
C PHE A 129 8.57 -1.01 -2.25
N ALA A 130 8.13 -0.42 -3.34
CA ALA A 130 6.77 0.03 -3.59
C ALA A 130 6.29 -0.47 -4.95
N LEU A 131 5.01 -0.79 -5.05
CA LEU A 131 4.36 -1.26 -6.27
C LEU A 131 3.06 -0.49 -6.50
N ALA A 132 2.74 -0.21 -7.77
CA ALA A 132 1.44 0.29 -8.20
C ALA A 132 1.08 -0.30 -9.57
N ALA A 133 -0.20 -0.56 -9.80
CA ALA A 133 -0.71 -1.09 -11.06
C ALA A 133 -1.82 -0.20 -11.62
N GLY A 134 -1.93 -0.14 -12.94
CA GLY A 134 -2.97 0.56 -13.69
C GLY A 134 -2.54 0.81 -15.14
N ASP A 135 -3.50 1.03 -16.02
CA ASP A 135 -3.28 1.26 -17.46
C ASP A 135 -2.78 2.69 -17.71
N VAL A 136 -1.44 2.85 -17.84
CA VAL A 136 -0.78 4.17 -17.97
C VAL A 136 -0.78 4.66 -19.43
N ASP A 137 -0.93 3.76 -20.39
CA ASP A 137 -0.86 4.12 -21.81
C ASP A 137 -2.16 3.92 -22.59
N GLY A 138 -3.26 3.56 -21.89
CA GLY A 138 -4.61 3.46 -22.44
C GLY A 138 -4.79 2.28 -23.40
N ASP A 139 -3.94 1.25 -23.32
CA ASP A 139 -4.02 0.13 -24.24
C ASP A 139 -4.91 -1.02 -23.74
N GLY A 140 -5.42 -0.91 -22.51
CA GLY A 140 -6.39 -1.82 -21.90
C GLY A 140 -5.74 -2.96 -21.13
N PHE A 141 -4.43 -2.94 -20.93
CA PHE A 141 -3.66 -3.81 -20.04
C PHE A 141 -3.12 -2.95 -18.89
N ASP A 142 -3.23 -3.43 -17.67
CA ASP A 142 -2.59 -2.72 -16.58
C ASP A 142 -1.06 -2.83 -16.68
N ASP A 143 -0.39 -1.74 -16.33
CA ASP A 143 1.05 -1.62 -16.26
C ASP A 143 1.51 -1.73 -14.80
N LEU A 144 2.78 -2.07 -14.56
CA LEU A 144 3.35 -2.18 -13.23
C LEU A 144 4.44 -1.14 -13.00
N ALA A 145 4.22 -0.23 -12.06
CA ALA A 145 5.24 0.67 -11.54
C ALA A 145 5.94 0.05 -10.32
N ILE A 146 7.27 0.08 -10.31
CA ILE A 146 8.13 -0.52 -9.30
C ILE A 146 9.09 0.54 -8.76
N GLY A 147 9.01 0.82 -7.47
CA GLY A 147 9.89 1.75 -6.78
C GLY A 147 11.19 1.11 -6.32
N THR A 148 12.29 1.84 -6.51
CA THR A 148 13.65 1.51 -6.07
C THR A 148 14.21 2.73 -5.32
N PRO A 149 13.70 3.04 -4.12
CA PRO A 149 13.91 4.35 -3.48
C PRO A 149 15.35 4.59 -3.01
N PHE A 150 16.16 3.56 -2.88
CA PHE A 150 17.55 3.66 -2.43
C PHE A 150 18.57 3.48 -3.57
N GLU A 151 18.09 3.54 -4.82
CA GLU A 151 18.95 3.53 -6.00
C GLU A 151 19.88 4.75 -6.01
N ASN A 152 21.14 4.50 -6.32
CA ASN A 152 22.17 5.52 -6.40
C ASN A 152 22.33 6.00 -7.84
N GLN A 153 22.28 7.30 -8.10
CA GLN A 153 22.50 7.80 -9.43
C GLN A 153 24.00 7.79 -9.78
N PRO A 154 24.43 7.05 -10.83
CA PRO A 154 25.80 7.10 -11.30
C PRO A 154 26.10 8.49 -11.90
N GLU A 155 26.89 9.31 -11.23
CA GLU A 155 27.34 10.59 -11.76
C GLU A 155 28.25 10.42 -12.98
N PRO A 156 28.00 11.13 -14.08
CA PRO A 156 28.94 11.21 -15.20
C PRO A 156 30.21 11.92 -14.75
N GLY A 157 31.20 11.16 -14.26
CA GLY A 157 32.50 11.70 -13.80
C GLY A 157 32.79 11.50 -12.32
N GLY A 158 31.93 10.86 -11.54
CA GLY A 158 32.23 10.39 -10.18
C GLY A 158 32.36 11.47 -9.11
N THR A 159 31.71 12.61 -9.27
CA THR A 159 31.70 13.65 -8.24
C THR A 159 30.30 14.24 -8.13
N CYS A 160 29.56 13.80 -7.12
CA CYS A 160 28.41 14.57 -6.64
C CYS A 160 28.88 15.97 -6.24
N GLY A 161 28.13 17.00 -6.64
CA GLY A 161 28.47 18.39 -6.33
C GLY A 161 28.68 18.61 -4.84
N PHE A 162 29.45 19.61 -4.48
CA PHE A 162 29.81 19.97 -3.11
C PHE A 162 28.61 19.85 -2.16
N ASP A 163 28.69 18.93 -1.20
CA ASP A 163 27.74 18.66 -0.10
C ASP A 163 26.46 17.85 -0.41
N LEU A 164 26.27 17.25 -1.58
CA LEU A 164 25.12 16.36 -1.83
C LEU A 164 25.62 14.93 -2.05
N SER A 165 25.10 13.97 -1.27
CA SER A 165 25.30 12.55 -1.55
C SER A 165 24.42 12.19 -2.76
N CYS A 166 24.96 11.49 -3.74
CA CYS A 166 24.17 10.83 -4.79
C CYS A 166 23.55 9.52 -4.27
N ASP A 167 23.59 9.34 -2.96
CA ASP A 167 23.05 8.17 -2.30
C ASP A 167 21.54 8.34 -2.17
N ASP A 168 20.79 7.29 -2.38
CA ASP A 168 19.34 7.20 -2.18
C ASP A 168 18.54 8.25 -3.00
N VAL A 169 18.87 8.46 -4.26
CA VAL A 169 18.12 9.35 -5.17
C VAL A 169 16.77 8.73 -5.50
N GLY A 170 16.77 7.42 -5.72
CA GLY A 170 15.65 6.59 -6.06
C GLY A 170 15.27 6.62 -7.54
N HIS A 171 14.74 5.52 -8.04
CA HIS A 171 14.23 5.35 -9.40
C HIS A 171 12.84 4.71 -9.39
N VAL A 172 12.10 4.85 -10.49
CA VAL A 172 10.86 4.11 -10.72
C VAL A 172 10.92 3.44 -12.08
N HIS A 173 10.67 2.14 -12.09
CA HIS A 173 10.55 1.34 -13.30
C HIS A 173 9.08 1.14 -13.63
N LEU A 174 8.66 1.41 -14.86
CA LEU A 174 7.32 1.15 -15.38
C LEU A 174 7.43 0.06 -16.45
N ILE A 175 6.83 -1.09 -16.20
CA ILE A 175 6.77 -2.22 -17.12
C ILE A 175 5.37 -2.28 -17.70
N PHE A 176 5.25 -2.24 -19.03
CA PHE A 176 3.96 -2.22 -19.69
C PHE A 176 3.34 -3.62 -19.81
N GLY A 177 2.01 -3.67 -19.63
CA GLY A 177 1.19 -4.84 -19.83
C GLY A 177 1.08 -5.26 -21.30
N SER A 178 0.62 -6.46 -21.53
CA SER A 178 0.32 -7.00 -22.86
C SER A 178 -0.49 -8.29 -22.75
N ALA A 179 -1.11 -8.74 -23.83
CA ALA A 179 -1.83 -10.03 -23.91
C ALA A 179 -1.00 -11.28 -23.53
N SER A 180 0.27 -11.12 -23.18
CA SER A 180 1.15 -12.20 -22.69
C SER A 180 1.63 -11.96 -21.26
N GLY A 181 1.13 -10.95 -20.61
CA GLY A 181 1.58 -10.43 -19.33
C GLY A 181 2.53 -9.24 -19.51
N LEU A 182 3.25 -8.88 -18.46
CA LEU A 182 4.18 -7.75 -18.49
C LEU A 182 5.31 -7.95 -19.51
N ASP A 183 5.54 -6.93 -20.36
CA ASP A 183 6.56 -6.97 -21.42
C ASP A 183 7.90 -6.42 -20.90
N ALA A 184 8.79 -7.32 -20.49
CA ALA A 184 10.16 -6.95 -20.06
C ALA A 184 10.99 -6.20 -21.14
N GLY A 185 10.56 -6.22 -22.39
CA GLY A 185 11.18 -5.45 -23.48
C GLY A 185 10.64 -4.04 -23.62
N ARG A 186 9.53 -3.72 -22.95
CA ARG A 186 8.87 -2.43 -22.97
C ARG A 186 8.85 -1.86 -21.55
N VAL A 187 9.93 -1.16 -21.21
CA VAL A 187 10.17 -0.58 -19.87
C VAL A 187 10.53 0.88 -20.00
N LEU A 188 9.99 1.69 -19.13
CA LEU A 188 10.47 3.07 -18.90
C LEU A 188 11.10 3.14 -17.51
N VAL A 189 12.27 3.74 -17.42
CA VAL A 189 12.89 4.05 -16.14
C VAL A 189 12.81 5.55 -15.94
N HIS A 190 12.10 5.97 -14.91
CA HIS A 190 12.08 7.35 -14.47
C HIS A 190 13.23 7.58 -13.51
N THR A 191 14.15 8.43 -13.93
CA THR A 191 15.30 8.86 -13.12
C THR A 191 15.10 10.33 -12.75
N PRO A 192 15.22 10.71 -11.49
CA PRO A 192 15.05 12.10 -11.06
C PRO A 192 16.03 13.06 -11.75
N GLU A 193 15.57 14.25 -12.09
CA GLU A 193 16.48 15.32 -12.49
C GLU A 193 17.20 15.89 -11.26
N GLY A 194 18.51 15.70 -11.17
CA GLY A 194 19.37 16.24 -10.11
C GLY A 194 19.89 15.18 -9.14
N SER A 195 20.92 15.55 -8.39
CA SER A 195 21.64 14.67 -7.45
C SER A 195 21.14 14.79 -6.01
N GLU A 196 19.91 15.26 -5.81
CA GLU A 196 19.35 15.39 -4.45
C GLU A 196 18.78 14.05 -4.02
N GLY A 197 19.38 13.39 -3.03
CA GLY A 197 18.81 12.25 -2.34
C GLY A 197 17.39 12.58 -1.86
N GLY A 198 16.56 11.58 -1.67
CA GLY A 198 15.19 11.84 -1.23
C GLY A 198 14.25 10.66 -1.41
N ALA A 199 14.79 9.51 -1.82
CA ALA A 199 14.08 8.25 -1.94
C ALA A 199 12.85 8.36 -2.87
N GLU A 200 13.05 8.73 -4.13
CA GLU A 200 12.00 8.73 -5.14
C GLU A 200 11.52 7.31 -5.42
N GLY A 201 10.20 7.12 -5.54
CA GLY A 201 9.63 5.78 -5.62
C GLY A 201 9.37 5.13 -4.26
N TYR A 202 9.42 5.91 -3.17
CA TYR A 202 9.10 5.44 -1.83
C TYR A 202 7.64 5.04 -1.68
N SER A 203 6.72 5.77 -2.30
CA SER A 203 5.32 5.44 -2.44
C SER A 203 4.86 5.68 -3.88
N LEU A 204 3.96 4.86 -4.36
CA LEU A 204 3.44 4.89 -5.73
C LEU A 204 1.93 4.75 -5.73
N ALA A 205 1.26 5.39 -6.69
CA ALA A 205 -0.13 5.13 -7.06
C ALA A 205 -0.32 5.43 -8.55
N ILE A 206 -1.28 4.76 -9.19
CA ILE A 206 -1.67 5.02 -10.58
C ILE A 206 -3.17 5.31 -10.61
N GLY A 207 -3.57 6.32 -11.39
CA GLY A 207 -4.97 6.65 -11.59
C GLY A 207 -5.13 7.78 -12.59
N ASP A 208 -6.28 7.85 -13.24
CA ASP A 208 -6.62 8.85 -14.27
C ASP A 208 -6.92 10.22 -13.63
N LEU A 209 -5.89 11.08 -13.54
CA LEU A 209 -5.98 12.41 -12.90
C LEU A 209 -6.60 13.48 -13.80
N ASP A 210 -6.60 13.31 -15.11
CA ASP A 210 -7.15 14.33 -16.03
C ASP A 210 -8.38 13.90 -16.79
N GLY A 211 -8.84 12.66 -16.59
CA GLY A 211 -10.08 12.14 -17.15
C GLY A 211 -9.97 11.76 -18.62
N ASP A 212 -8.76 11.53 -19.14
CA ASP A 212 -8.55 11.15 -20.53
C ASP A 212 -8.60 9.63 -20.77
N GLY A 213 -8.58 8.85 -19.71
CA GLY A 213 -8.71 7.40 -19.72
C GLY A 213 -7.38 6.66 -19.58
N ASP A 214 -6.25 7.37 -19.67
CA ASP A 214 -4.92 6.85 -19.40
C ASP A 214 -4.55 7.16 -17.94
N GLY A 215 -3.85 6.26 -17.24
CA GLY A 215 -3.48 6.46 -15.85
C GLY A 215 -2.22 7.33 -15.69
N GLU A 216 -2.24 8.26 -14.74
CA GLU A 216 -1.05 8.97 -14.30
C GLU A 216 -0.37 8.25 -13.16
N LEU A 217 0.97 8.24 -13.20
CA LEU A 217 1.82 7.69 -12.15
C LEU A 217 2.13 8.77 -11.09
N LEU A 218 1.68 8.55 -9.86
CA LEU A 218 2.04 9.33 -8.70
C LEU A 218 3.27 8.72 -8.02
N ILE A 219 4.27 9.55 -7.76
CA ILE A 219 5.53 9.15 -7.12
C ILE A 219 5.77 10.01 -5.88
N GLY A 220 5.80 9.38 -4.72
CA GLY A 220 6.20 10.01 -3.47
C GLY A 220 7.73 10.02 -3.30
N LYS A 221 8.25 11.15 -2.84
CA LYS A 221 9.67 11.39 -2.52
C LYS A 221 9.79 12.09 -1.17
N PRO A 222 9.59 11.39 -0.04
CA PRO A 222 9.44 12.00 1.29
C PRO A 222 10.71 12.69 1.81
N GLY A 223 11.89 12.33 1.32
CA GLY A 223 13.16 12.94 1.66
C GLY A 223 13.57 14.14 0.81
N SER A 224 12.74 14.56 -0.14
CA SER A 224 13.07 15.63 -1.09
C SER A 224 13.26 17.00 -0.42
N MET A 225 14.20 17.79 -0.96
CA MET A 225 14.42 19.16 -0.52
C MET A 225 13.51 20.12 -1.30
N ALA A 226 12.94 21.10 -0.61
CA ALA A 226 12.21 22.22 -1.19
C ALA A 226 12.93 23.54 -0.88
N VAL A 227 12.79 24.52 -1.77
CA VAL A 227 13.39 25.86 -1.57
C VAL A 227 12.38 26.77 -0.89
N SER A 228 12.72 27.27 0.28
CA SER A 228 11.96 28.28 1.02
C SER A 228 12.67 29.64 1.03
N LEU A 229 11.98 30.69 1.49
CA LEU A 229 12.59 32.04 1.67
C LEU A 229 13.72 32.05 2.72
N GLY A 230 13.86 30.99 3.51
CA GLY A 230 14.88 30.84 4.56
C GLY A 230 16.04 29.92 4.18
N GLY A 231 15.97 29.24 3.03
CA GLY A 231 16.93 28.23 2.58
C GLY A 231 16.26 26.98 2.00
N THR A 232 16.97 25.87 1.93
CA THR A 232 16.42 24.58 1.55
C THR A 232 15.91 23.84 2.80
N VAL A 233 14.73 23.24 2.70
CA VAL A 233 14.10 22.42 3.74
C VAL A 233 13.81 21.02 3.17
N ARG A 234 13.97 19.97 3.96
CA ARG A 234 13.52 18.62 3.63
C ARG A 234 12.04 18.50 4.00
N SER A 235 11.14 18.68 3.04
CA SER A 235 9.70 18.63 3.30
C SER A 235 8.99 17.47 2.60
N GLY A 236 9.63 16.89 1.58
CA GLY A 236 9.05 15.88 0.70
C GLY A 236 8.42 16.47 -0.56
N ARG A 237 8.13 15.60 -1.53
CA ARG A 237 7.46 15.92 -2.80
C ARG A 237 6.60 14.77 -3.29
N VAL A 238 5.61 15.10 -4.11
CA VAL A 238 4.87 14.16 -4.95
C VAL A 238 4.98 14.62 -6.40
N PHE A 239 5.27 13.70 -7.30
CA PHE A 239 5.28 13.93 -8.73
C PHE A 239 4.08 13.21 -9.34
N ALA A 240 3.37 13.87 -10.25
CA ALA A 240 2.42 13.24 -11.13
C ALA A 240 3.03 13.18 -12.54
N LEU A 241 3.18 12.00 -13.09
CA LEU A 241 3.78 11.75 -14.38
C LEU A 241 2.76 11.14 -15.33
N ARG A 242 2.66 11.73 -16.52
CA ARG A 242 1.83 11.23 -17.61
C ARG A 242 2.72 10.51 -18.63
N TYR A 243 2.23 9.40 -19.16
CA TYR A 243 2.83 8.80 -20.33
C TYR A 243 2.49 9.62 -21.58
N HIS A 244 3.51 9.94 -22.36
CA HIS A 244 3.33 10.53 -23.68
C HIS A 244 3.70 9.48 -24.73
N GLY A 245 2.78 9.13 -25.61
CA GLY A 245 2.88 8.03 -26.59
C GLY A 245 4.18 7.98 -27.44
N SER A 246 5.15 8.84 -27.13
CA SER A 246 6.54 8.80 -27.67
C SER A 246 7.50 7.95 -26.84
N GLY A 247 7.03 7.27 -25.77
CA GLY A 247 7.86 6.45 -24.90
C GLY A 247 8.59 7.23 -23.80
N THR A 248 7.99 8.31 -23.31
CA THR A 248 8.54 9.12 -22.22
C THR A 248 7.45 9.42 -21.19
N LEU A 249 7.82 9.39 -19.91
CA LEU A 249 7.03 9.99 -18.85
C LEU A 249 7.33 11.48 -18.80
N VAL A 250 6.31 12.31 -18.81
CA VAL A 250 6.44 13.77 -18.76
C VAL A 250 5.74 14.24 -17.50
N GLY A 251 6.43 15.07 -16.71
CA GLY A 251 5.82 15.72 -15.57
C GLY A 251 4.63 16.57 -16.00
N SER A 252 3.50 16.38 -15.39
CA SER A 252 2.24 17.07 -15.69
C SER A 252 2.23 18.55 -15.27
N GLY A 253 3.39 19.10 -14.86
CA GLY A 253 3.54 20.51 -14.46
C GLY A 253 3.34 20.77 -12.97
N GLY A 254 2.79 19.82 -12.23
CA GLY A 254 2.58 19.91 -10.79
C GLY A 254 3.46 18.93 -10.01
N SER A 255 4.73 19.27 -9.73
CA SER A 255 5.38 18.67 -8.57
C SER A 255 4.77 19.37 -7.35
N GLY A 256 3.80 18.73 -6.69
CA GLY A 256 3.31 19.21 -5.41
C GLY A 256 4.48 19.24 -4.43
N GLN A 257 4.65 20.36 -3.73
CA GLN A 257 5.54 20.45 -2.59
C GLN A 257 4.67 20.52 -1.34
N ASP A 258 5.21 20.09 -0.21
CA ASP A 258 4.54 20.32 1.06
C ASP A 258 4.06 21.79 1.12
N PRO A 259 2.74 22.05 1.22
CA PRO A 259 2.19 23.39 1.19
C PRO A 259 2.79 24.33 2.24
N ASP A 260 3.19 23.79 3.39
CA ASP A 260 3.76 24.54 4.49
C ASP A 260 5.30 24.58 4.49
N LEU A 261 5.96 23.81 3.62
CA LEU A 261 7.42 23.68 3.55
C LEU A 261 8.06 23.44 4.92
N GLU A 262 7.48 22.53 5.68
CA GLU A 262 7.95 22.20 7.02
C GLU A 262 9.16 21.25 6.96
N GLU A 263 10.19 21.54 7.77
CA GLU A 263 11.38 20.69 7.85
C GLU A 263 11.02 19.29 8.37
N ASP A 264 11.45 18.24 7.67
CA ASP A 264 11.21 16.82 7.98
C ASP A 264 9.72 16.39 7.95
N ALA A 265 8.84 17.10 7.25
CA ALA A 265 7.42 16.76 7.18
C ALA A 265 7.16 15.39 6.52
N GLN A 266 8.05 14.96 5.62
CA GLN A 266 7.95 13.72 4.86
C GLN A 266 6.66 13.66 4.01
N TRP A 267 6.31 14.76 3.35
CA TRP A 267 5.17 14.79 2.44
C TRP A 267 5.41 13.87 1.23
N GLY A 268 4.41 13.08 0.85
CA GLY A 268 4.55 11.98 -0.10
C GLY A 268 5.09 10.68 0.54
N PHE A 269 5.01 10.56 1.88
CA PHE A 269 5.27 9.29 2.56
C PHE A 269 4.28 8.20 2.16
N ALA A 270 3.00 8.56 2.03
CA ALA A 270 1.94 7.76 1.42
C ALA A 270 1.23 8.62 0.37
N VAL A 271 0.83 8.02 -0.73
CA VAL A 271 0.00 8.64 -1.77
C VAL A 271 -1.18 7.74 -2.11
N ALA A 272 -2.32 8.35 -2.41
CA ALA A 272 -3.52 7.65 -2.83
C ALA A 272 -4.26 8.49 -3.87
N PHE A 273 -4.89 7.81 -4.83
CA PHE A 273 -5.69 8.41 -5.88
C PHE A 273 -7.18 8.21 -5.57
N GLY A 274 -8.03 9.15 -5.98
CA GLY A 274 -9.48 8.98 -5.88
C GLY A 274 -10.26 10.14 -6.46
N GLY A 275 -11.55 9.94 -6.64
CA GLY A 275 -12.53 10.92 -7.14
C GLY A 275 -13.05 11.84 -6.02
N PHE A 276 -12.17 12.42 -5.19
CA PHE A 276 -12.56 13.26 -4.05
C PHE A 276 -12.42 14.76 -4.29
N GLY A 277 -12.21 15.17 -5.53
CA GLY A 277 -12.33 16.57 -5.91
C GLY A 277 -13.80 17.01 -6.12
N PRO A 278 -14.05 18.32 -6.28
CA PRO A 278 -15.41 18.82 -6.49
C PRO A 278 -16.10 18.17 -7.70
N GLY A 279 -17.30 17.62 -7.49
CA GLY A 279 -18.05 16.90 -8.53
C GLY A 279 -17.54 15.49 -8.81
N GLY A 280 -16.71 14.92 -7.93
CA GLY A 280 -16.04 13.64 -8.13
C GLY A 280 -14.88 13.74 -9.13
N SER A 281 -14.29 14.94 -9.28
CA SER A 281 -13.10 15.07 -10.10
C SER A 281 -11.92 14.33 -9.46
N ALA A 282 -11.06 13.81 -10.32
CA ALA A 282 -9.87 13.12 -9.91
C ALA A 282 -8.95 14.02 -9.09
N ALA A 283 -8.44 13.49 -7.99
CA ALA A 283 -7.55 14.15 -7.07
C ALA A 283 -6.63 13.12 -6.42
N TYR A 284 -5.58 13.57 -5.76
CA TYR A 284 -4.73 12.67 -4.98
C TYR A 284 -4.57 13.16 -3.54
N ALA A 285 -4.46 12.22 -2.62
CA ALA A 285 -4.12 12.47 -1.23
C ALA A 285 -2.64 12.15 -0.99
N ALA A 286 -1.96 12.99 -0.23
CA ALA A 286 -0.57 12.81 0.15
C ALA A 286 -0.40 12.96 1.67
N GLY A 287 0.19 11.96 2.29
CA GLY A 287 0.50 11.94 3.71
C GLY A 287 1.84 12.62 4.01
N ALA A 288 1.86 13.44 5.06
CA ALA A 288 3.03 14.09 5.63
C ALA A 288 3.13 13.72 7.11
N ARG A 289 3.54 12.49 7.38
CA ARG A 289 3.44 11.87 8.71
C ARG A 289 4.22 12.58 9.82
N HIS A 290 5.26 13.33 9.48
CA HIS A 290 6.07 14.08 10.43
C HIS A 290 5.66 15.55 10.58
N SER A 291 4.60 15.99 9.91
CA SER A 291 4.14 17.38 10.02
C SER A 291 3.77 17.74 11.45
N THR A 292 4.04 19.00 11.80
CA THR A 292 3.68 19.61 13.09
C THR A 292 2.35 20.32 12.95
N VAL A 293 1.34 19.92 13.70
CA VAL A 293 0.04 20.57 13.68
C VAL A 293 -0.26 21.19 15.03
N ALA A 294 -0.65 22.46 15.02
CA ALA A 294 -0.97 23.24 16.23
C ALA A 294 0.14 23.23 17.31
N GLY A 295 1.40 23.09 16.90
CA GLY A 295 2.56 23.07 17.79
C GLY A 295 2.92 21.72 18.40
N SER A 296 2.18 20.65 18.05
CA SER A 296 2.54 19.26 18.38
C SER A 296 3.35 18.66 17.24
N THR A 297 4.55 18.18 17.53
CA THR A 297 5.50 17.66 16.54
C THR A 297 5.12 16.26 16.05
N ARG A 298 5.33 16.00 14.76
CA ARG A 298 5.10 14.69 14.13
C ARG A 298 3.71 14.13 14.38
N THR A 299 2.71 15.01 14.41
CA THR A 299 1.30 14.59 14.53
C THR A 299 0.77 14.05 13.24
N GLY A 300 1.37 14.47 12.13
CA GLY A 300 1.00 14.13 10.77
C GLY A 300 -0.17 14.94 10.23
N ARG A 301 -0.26 14.96 8.92
CA ARG A 301 -1.25 15.66 8.12
C ARG A 301 -1.48 14.92 6.80
N VAL A 302 -2.63 15.10 6.18
CA VAL A 302 -2.94 14.68 4.82
C VAL A 302 -3.35 15.89 4.01
N SER A 303 -2.78 16.07 2.83
CA SER A 303 -3.22 17.09 1.87
C SER A 303 -3.90 16.43 0.68
N ILE A 304 -5.00 17.04 0.22
CA ILE A 304 -5.70 16.65 -1.00
C ILE A 304 -5.38 17.69 -2.06
N GLN A 305 -4.90 17.22 -3.20
CA GLN A 305 -4.45 18.04 -4.30
C GLN A 305 -5.34 17.79 -5.53
N ASP A 306 -5.71 18.86 -6.24
CA ASP A 306 -6.47 18.77 -7.48
C ASP A 306 -5.58 18.23 -8.60
N GLY A 307 -6.06 17.22 -9.29
CA GLY A 307 -5.57 16.68 -10.56
C GLY A 307 -4.08 16.91 -10.84
N LEU A 308 -3.79 17.28 -12.08
CA LEU A 308 -2.41 17.52 -12.55
C LEU A 308 -1.82 18.86 -12.10
N ASP A 309 -2.64 19.84 -11.76
CA ASP A 309 -2.18 21.19 -11.44
C ASP A 309 -1.60 21.31 -10.03
N GLY A 310 -1.90 20.32 -9.16
CA GLY A 310 -1.38 20.24 -7.80
C GLY A 310 -1.86 21.39 -6.91
N GLU A 311 -3.03 21.99 -7.22
CA GLU A 311 -3.64 22.97 -6.31
C GLU A 311 -4.09 22.27 -5.03
N ASN A 312 -3.71 22.81 -3.89
CA ASN A 312 -4.13 22.28 -2.60
C ASN A 312 -5.62 22.56 -2.38
N LEU A 313 -6.45 21.51 -2.42
CA LEU A 313 -7.88 21.60 -2.21
C LEU A 313 -8.22 21.59 -0.72
N LEU A 314 -7.55 20.74 0.06
CA LEU A 314 -7.89 20.52 1.47
C LEU A 314 -6.67 20.00 2.25
N GLU A 315 -6.52 20.50 3.47
CA GLU A 315 -5.60 19.98 4.47
C GLU A 315 -6.41 19.31 5.58
N LEU A 316 -6.04 18.09 5.94
CA LEU A 316 -6.68 17.30 6.98
C LEU A 316 -5.72 17.03 8.13
N ALA A 317 -6.19 17.23 9.34
CA ALA A 317 -5.53 16.84 10.57
C ALA A 317 -6.50 16.09 11.48
N GLN A 318 -6.03 15.37 12.46
CA GLN A 318 -6.89 14.60 13.38
C GLN A 318 -7.94 15.47 14.09
N THR A 319 -7.65 16.76 14.29
CA THR A 319 -8.59 17.74 14.91
C THR A 319 -9.82 18.00 14.07
N ASP A 320 -9.76 17.83 12.75
CA ASP A 320 -10.88 18.09 11.84
C ASP A 320 -11.98 17.03 11.98
N TYR A 321 -11.62 15.86 12.50
CA TYR A 321 -12.54 14.76 12.81
C TYR A 321 -13.11 14.82 14.24
N GLY A 322 -13.10 15.98 14.88
CA GLY A 322 -13.66 16.15 16.24
C GLY A 322 -12.93 15.35 17.32
N SER A 323 -11.76 14.80 17.01
CA SER A 323 -10.99 14.03 17.97
C SER A 323 -10.34 14.91 19.04
N ALA A 324 -10.04 14.34 20.21
CA ALA A 324 -9.43 15.06 21.32
C ALA A 324 -7.93 15.29 21.09
N GLY A 325 -7.62 16.15 20.12
CA GLY A 325 -6.29 16.74 19.94
C GLY A 325 -5.27 15.89 19.18
N ASN A 326 -4.39 16.61 18.51
CA ASN A 326 -3.15 16.08 17.96
C ASN A 326 -2.17 15.84 19.12
N ALA A 327 -1.60 14.63 19.19
CA ALA A 327 -0.49 14.38 20.12
C ALA A 327 0.80 14.24 19.32
N ALA A 328 1.93 14.49 19.97
CA ALA A 328 3.22 14.29 19.31
C ALA A 328 3.42 12.81 18.96
N GLU A 329 4.04 12.55 17.81
CA GLU A 329 4.36 11.21 17.29
C GLU A 329 3.11 10.36 16.91
N ASP A 330 1.96 10.95 16.64
CA ASP A 330 0.75 10.22 16.19
C ASP A 330 0.87 9.72 14.74
N HIS A 331 1.63 10.42 13.90
CA HIS A 331 1.93 10.10 12.49
C HIS A 331 0.68 9.94 11.61
N PHE A 332 -0.30 10.82 11.72
CA PHE A 332 -1.48 10.83 10.84
C PHE A 332 -1.08 11.03 9.37
N GLY A 333 -1.69 10.25 8.46
CA GLY A 333 -1.26 10.16 7.06
C GLY A 333 -0.13 9.14 6.82
N PHE A 334 0.08 8.22 7.79
CA PHE A 334 1.03 7.12 7.65
C PHE A 334 0.60 6.13 6.55
N ALA A 335 -0.66 5.76 6.52
CA ALA A 335 -1.29 4.95 5.47
C ALA A 335 -2.58 5.62 5.01
N LEU A 336 -2.89 5.47 3.74
CA LEU A 336 -4.07 6.01 3.07
C LEU A 336 -4.77 4.91 2.29
N ALA A 337 -6.10 4.94 2.22
CA ALA A 337 -6.92 4.13 1.32
C ALA A 337 -8.11 4.93 0.85
N THR A 338 -8.58 4.64 -0.35
CA THR A 338 -9.73 5.30 -0.98
C THR A 338 -10.73 4.27 -1.46
N GLY A 339 -12.01 4.60 -1.41
CA GLY A 339 -13.11 3.79 -1.90
C GLY A 339 -14.44 4.44 -1.61
N ASP A 340 -15.49 4.03 -2.29
CA ASP A 340 -16.87 4.49 -2.12
C ASP A 340 -17.58 3.66 -1.04
N PHE A 341 -17.24 3.95 0.26
CA PHE A 341 -17.72 3.16 1.40
C PHE A 341 -19.21 3.34 1.69
N ASP A 342 -19.83 4.41 1.19
CA ASP A 342 -21.26 4.65 1.37
C ASP A 342 -22.10 4.53 0.09
N GLY A 343 -21.48 4.26 -1.05
CA GLY A 343 -22.13 3.98 -2.31
C GLY A 343 -22.79 5.19 -2.96
N ASP A 344 -22.37 6.41 -2.60
CA ASP A 344 -22.94 7.63 -3.11
C ASP A 344 -22.33 8.07 -4.45
N GLY A 345 -21.25 7.41 -4.88
CA GLY A 345 -20.55 7.61 -6.15
C GLY A 345 -19.40 8.59 -6.08
N PHE A 346 -19.03 9.03 -4.88
CA PHE A 346 -17.82 9.83 -4.60
C PHE A 346 -16.90 9.02 -3.71
N ASP A 347 -15.61 9.02 -4.05
CA ASP A 347 -14.65 8.29 -3.23
C ASP A 347 -14.45 8.95 -1.86
N ASP A 348 -14.37 8.11 -0.84
CA ASP A 348 -14.06 8.46 0.54
C ASP A 348 -12.56 8.28 0.81
N LEU A 349 -12.05 8.88 1.86
CA LEU A 349 -10.66 8.80 2.26
C LEU A 349 -10.50 8.23 3.66
N ALA A 350 -9.83 7.10 3.78
CA ALA A 350 -9.33 6.57 5.05
C ALA A 350 -7.87 6.97 5.25
N ALA A 351 -7.54 7.54 6.41
CA ALA A 351 -6.20 7.95 6.79
C ALA A 351 -5.84 7.44 8.19
N ALA A 352 -4.68 6.82 8.32
CA ALA A 352 -4.26 6.18 9.55
C ALA A 352 -3.27 7.01 10.37
N ALA A 353 -3.34 6.83 11.67
CA ALA A 353 -2.39 7.29 12.67
C ALA A 353 -2.01 6.11 13.58
N PRO A 354 -1.12 5.20 13.12
CA PRO A 354 -0.86 3.93 13.81
C PRO A 354 -0.14 4.09 15.16
N GLU A 355 0.57 5.19 15.36
CA GLU A 355 1.25 5.49 16.63
C GLU A 355 0.40 6.39 17.54
N LYS A 356 -0.89 6.57 17.20
CA LYS A 356 -1.85 7.25 18.07
C LYS A 356 -2.02 6.54 19.39
N ASN A 357 -1.83 7.30 20.48
CA ASN A 357 -2.20 6.86 21.82
C ASN A 357 -3.72 6.90 21.99
N ASP A 358 -4.40 5.77 22.06
CA ASP A 358 -5.84 5.69 22.27
C ASP A 358 -6.19 5.22 23.68
N ALA A 359 -7.13 5.93 24.34
CA ALA A 359 -7.60 5.63 25.69
C ALA A 359 -6.48 5.47 26.75
N GLY A 360 -5.29 6.05 26.50
CA GLY A 360 -4.13 5.97 27.38
C GLY A 360 -3.22 4.77 27.12
N VAL A 361 -3.46 4.04 26.02
CA VAL A 361 -2.60 2.95 25.53
C VAL A 361 -1.68 3.52 24.45
N GLY A 362 -0.37 3.37 24.61
CA GLY A 362 0.63 3.88 23.67
C GLY A 362 0.61 3.17 22.35
N ASP A 363 0.72 3.89 21.23
CA ASP A 363 0.86 3.36 19.88
C ASP A 363 -0.18 2.26 19.54
N SER A 364 -1.40 2.42 20.05
CA SER A 364 -2.49 1.47 19.78
C SER A 364 -3.14 1.69 18.42
N GLY A 365 -3.01 2.91 17.88
CA GLY A 365 -3.46 3.31 16.55
C GLY A 365 -4.92 3.72 16.44
N ARG A 366 -5.20 4.49 15.39
CA ARG A 366 -6.54 4.90 14.93
C ARG A 366 -6.58 5.07 13.42
N VAL A 367 -7.78 4.90 12.86
CA VAL A 367 -8.09 5.24 11.46
C VAL A 367 -9.22 6.26 11.44
N TYR A 368 -9.08 7.24 10.57
CA TYR A 368 -10.01 8.34 10.36
C TYR A 368 -10.53 8.23 8.93
N VAL A 369 -11.84 8.21 8.77
CA VAL A 369 -12.50 8.13 7.45
C VAL A 369 -13.29 9.40 7.25
N ALA A 370 -13.03 10.12 6.17
CA ALA A 370 -13.79 11.27 5.72
C ALA A 370 -14.57 10.90 4.46
N TYR A 371 -15.86 11.19 4.44
CA TYR A 371 -16.73 10.84 3.34
C TYR A 371 -16.65 11.85 2.22
N GLY A 372 -16.69 11.33 0.98
CA GLY A 372 -16.79 12.11 -0.23
C GLY A 372 -18.15 12.79 -0.38
N SER A 373 -18.26 13.74 -1.30
CA SER A 373 -19.48 14.43 -1.61
C SER A 373 -19.38 15.16 -2.96
N PRO A 374 -20.48 15.68 -3.52
CA PRO A 374 -20.42 16.54 -4.70
C PRO A 374 -19.53 17.79 -4.57
N SER A 375 -19.15 18.17 -3.35
CA SER A 375 -18.24 19.30 -3.09
C SER A 375 -16.80 18.88 -2.79
N GLY A 376 -16.50 17.60 -2.90
CA GLY A 376 -15.24 16.97 -2.49
C GLY A 376 -15.36 16.34 -1.11
N ILE A 377 -14.22 15.98 -0.50
CA ILE A 377 -14.16 15.42 0.84
C ILE A 377 -14.75 16.40 1.88
N ASP A 378 -15.69 15.92 2.69
CA ASP A 378 -16.30 16.68 3.78
C ASP A 378 -15.81 16.14 5.16
N PRO A 379 -14.82 16.80 5.80
CA PRO A 379 -14.30 16.34 7.08
C PRO A 379 -15.30 16.48 8.24
N SER A 380 -16.49 17.07 8.00
CA SER A 380 -17.58 17.09 8.99
C SER A 380 -18.43 15.81 8.97
N GLN A 381 -18.36 15.05 7.89
CA GLN A 381 -18.92 13.70 7.75
C GLN A 381 -17.78 12.69 7.88
N PHE A 382 -17.65 12.10 9.06
CA PHE A 382 -16.51 11.25 9.36
C PHE A 382 -16.85 10.07 10.27
N GLN A 383 -16.01 9.06 10.22
CA GLN A 383 -15.95 7.99 11.22
C GLN A 383 -14.52 7.88 11.77
N ILE A 384 -14.42 7.48 13.04
CA ILE A 384 -13.13 7.16 13.67
C ILE A 384 -13.21 5.73 14.15
N LEU A 385 -12.20 4.95 13.79
CA LEU A 385 -12.12 3.53 14.08
C LEU A 385 -10.88 3.25 14.94
N SER A 386 -11.07 2.34 15.90
CA SER A 386 -10.02 1.84 16.79
C SER A 386 -10.25 0.36 17.08
N ILE A 387 -9.29 -0.31 17.66
CA ILE A 387 -9.43 -1.72 18.07
C ILE A 387 -10.66 -1.96 18.96
N ALA A 388 -11.04 -0.98 19.77
CA ALA A 388 -12.18 -1.09 20.68
C ALA A 388 -13.53 -1.30 19.98
N ASP A 389 -13.62 -0.92 18.71
CA ASP A 389 -14.85 -1.01 17.92
C ASP A 389 -15.13 -2.43 17.42
N PHE A 390 -14.11 -3.29 17.41
CA PHE A 390 -14.19 -4.68 16.92
C PHE A 390 -14.44 -5.73 18.02
N GLY A 391 -14.55 -5.29 19.27
CA GLY A 391 -14.72 -6.21 20.41
C GLY A 391 -13.45 -7.06 20.68
N GLY A 392 -13.57 -8.00 21.59
CA GLY A 392 -12.44 -8.88 21.95
C GLY A 392 -11.53 -8.29 23.03
N ASN A 393 -10.23 -8.54 22.94
CA ASN A 393 -9.26 -8.03 23.91
C ASN A 393 -9.08 -6.52 23.75
N PRO A 394 -8.87 -5.77 24.85
CA PRO A 394 -8.57 -4.33 24.77
C PRO A 394 -7.27 -4.11 23.97
N PRO A 395 -7.06 -2.88 23.46
CA PRO A 395 -5.81 -2.57 22.79
C PRO A 395 -4.62 -2.70 23.73
N ASP A 396 -3.48 -3.11 23.20
CA ASP A 396 -2.18 -3.17 23.88
C ASP A 396 -1.24 -2.10 23.30
N THR A 397 -0.19 -1.77 24.05
CA THR A 397 0.83 -0.83 23.59
C THR A 397 1.58 -1.41 22.38
N GLY A 398 1.67 -0.64 21.30
CA GLY A 398 2.38 -1.04 20.09
C GLY A 398 1.52 -1.82 19.09
N ASP A 399 0.23 -1.95 19.30
CA ASP A 399 -0.69 -2.65 18.38
C ASP A 399 -0.67 -2.08 16.95
N ARG A 400 -0.47 -0.76 16.81
CA ARG A 400 -0.35 -0.04 15.53
C ARG A 400 -1.53 -0.28 14.59
N PHE A 401 -2.77 -0.20 15.10
CA PHE A 401 -3.97 -0.33 14.28
C PHE A 401 -4.00 0.71 13.16
N GLY A 402 -4.20 0.27 11.94
CA GLY A 402 -4.13 1.09 10.75
C GLY A 402 -2.72 1.23 10.15
N ALA A 403 -1.73 0.43 10.58
CA ALA A 403 -0.41 0.47 9.96
C ALA A 403 -0.44 0.10 8.46
N ALA A 404 -1.42 -0.68 8.04
CA ALA A 404 -1.79 -0.91 6.64
C ALA A 404 -3.29 -0.72 6.46
N LEU A 405 -3.70 -0.23 5.31
CA LEU A 405 -5.09 -0.08 4.90
C LEU A 405 -5.27 -0.68 3.50
N ALA A 406 -6.42 -1.30 3.22
CA ALA A 406 -6.82 -1.69 1.88
C ALA A 406 -8.34 -1.57 1.75
N ALA A 407 -8.81 -1.08 0.61
CA ALA A 407 -10.23 -0.88 0.33
C ALA A 407 -10.63 -1.56 -0.98
N GLY A 408 -11.88 -2.01 -1.06
CA GLY A 408 -12.49 -2.63 -2.24
C GLY A 408 -13.75 -3.40 -1.88
N ASP A 409 -14.54 -3.78 -2.87
CA ASP A 409 -15.82 -4.48 -2.70
C ASP A 409 -15.59 -5.99 -2.43
N TYR A 410 -15.19 -6.31 -1.19
CA TYR A 410 -14.81 -7.67 -0.80
C TYR A 410 -15.99 -8.66 -0.84
N ASP A 411 -17.20 -8.23 -0.52
CA ASP A 411 -18.36 -9.11 -0.49
C ASP A 411 -19.27 -9.01 -1.73
N GLY A 412 -18.95 -8.12 -2.67
CA GLY A 412 -19.59 -7.94 -3.97
C GLY A 412 -20.98 -7.34 -3.83
N ASP A 413 -21.22 -6.52 -2.80
CA ASP A 413 -22.50 -5.89 -2.56
C ASP A 413 -22.62 -4.49 -3.19
N GLY A 414 -21.52 -3.96 -3.71
CA GLY A 414 -21.40 -2.71 -4.44
C GLY A 414 -21.01 -1.51 -3.58
N PHE A 415 -20.66 -1.74 -2.32
CA PHE A 415 -20.02 -0.78 -1.42
C PHE A 415 -18.59 -1.23 -1.18
N ASP A 416 -17.64 -0.31 -1.21
CA ASP A 416 -16.29 -0.68 -0.85
C ASP A 416 -16.18 -0.96 0.65
N ASP A 417 -15.45 -2.00 0.98
CA ASP A 417 -15.13 -2.44 2.34
C ASP A 417 -13.74 -1.93 2.74
N LEU A 418 -13.43 -1.92 4.04
CA LEU A 418 -12.14 -1.45 4.52
C LEU A 418 -11.47 -2.47 5.43
N PHE A 419 -10.22 -2.80 5.12
CA PHE A 419 -9.33 -3.64 5.91
C PHE A 419 -8.26 -2.83 6.61
N PHE A 420 -7.90 -3.25 7.82
CA PHE A 420 -6.89 -2.59 8.66
C PHE A 420 -5.87 -3.60 9.15
N GLY A 421 -4.61 -3.33 8.92
CA GLY A 421 -3.54 -4.08 9.54
C GLY A 421 -3.19 -3.54 10.92
N SER A 422 -2.89 -4.45 11.83
CA SER A 422 -2.39 -4.18 13.18
C SER A 422 -1.23 -5.14 13.47
N PRO A 423 -0.06 -4.90 12.84
CA PRO A 423 1.04 -5.87 12.85
C PRO A 423 1.68 -6.07 14.22
N GLY A 424 1.63 -5.07 15.11
CA GLY A 424 2.10 -5.18 16.49
C GLY A 424 1.10 -5.84 17.45
N ARG A 425 -0.09 -6.25 16.95
CA ARG A 425 -1.15 -6.82 17.78
C ARG A 425 -0.82 -8.23 18.26
N GLY A 426 -1.11 -8.46 19.56
CA GLY A 426 -0.94 -9.75 20.21
C GLY A 426 0.41 -9.86 20.94
N ASN A 427 0.54 -10.91 21.76
CA ASN A 427 1.81 -11.17 22.41
C ASN A 427 2.87 -11.46 21.34
N ASP A 428 4.01 -10.79 21.40
CA ASP A 428 5.15 -11.00 20.53
C ASP A 428 4.85 -10.63 19.03
N ASP A 429 4.16 -9.51 18.79
CA ASP A 429 3.93 -8.87 17.48
C ASP A 429 3.51 -9.83 16.36
N ARG A 430 2.52 -10.69 16.67
CA ARG A 430 2.02 -11.72 15.74
C ARG A 430 1.19 -11.16 14.61
N GLY A 431 0.56 -10.01 14.86
CA GLY A 431 -0.28 -9.29 13.92
C GLY A 431 -1.71 -9.81 13.78
N PHE A 432 -2.57 -8.87 13.41
CA PHE A 432 -3.99 -9.10 13.11
C PHE A 432 -4.42 -8.23 11.93
N VAL A 433 -5.44 -8.70 11.22
CA VAL A 433 -6.18 -7.92 10.23
C VAL A 433 -7.60 -7.73 10.73
N TYR A 434 -8.10 -6.53 10.62
CA TYR A 434 -9.46 -6.12 10.94
C TYR A 434 -10.21 -5.78 9.67
N PHE A 435 -11.51 -5.93 9.69
CA PHE A 435 -12.37 -5.75 8.53
C PHE A 435 -13.69 -5.08 8.94
N VAL A 436 -14.18 -4.19 8.10
CA VAL A 436 -15.48 -3.54 8.27
C VAL A 436 -16.15 -3.35 6.91
N HIS A 437 -17.45 -3.69 6.84
CA HIS A 437 -18.23 -3.54 5.62
C HIS A 437 -18.63 -2.09 5.36
N GLY A 438 -18.66 -1.72 4.07
CA GLY A 438 -19.36 -0.56 3.56
C GLY A 438 -20.87 -0.72 3.61
N SER A 439 -21.61 0.36 3.49
CA SER A 439 -23.07 0.38 3.35
C SER A 439 -23.56 1.77 3.00
N ALA A 440 -24.82 1.93 2.56
CA ALA A 440 -25.46 3.22 2.29
C ALA A 440 -25.47 4.21 3.50
N SER A 441 -24.89 3.88 4.61
CA SER A 441 -24.71 4.75 5.79
C SER A 441 -23.25 4.85 6.23
N GLY A 442 -22.33 4.50 5.34
CA GLY A 442 -20.89 4.40 5.59
C GLY A 442 -20.50 3.07 6.21
N LEU A 443 -19.31 3.00 6.78
CA LEU A 443 -18.73 1.78 7.36
C LEU A 443 -19.53 1.29 8.58
N VAL A 444 -19.87 0.00 8.60
CA VAL A 444 -20.75 -0.60 9.63
C VAL A 444 -19.93 -1.06 10.83
N ILE A 445 -19.73 -0.16 11.79
CA ILE A 445 -19.06 -0.45 13.06
C ILE A 445 -19.91 -1.43 13.87
N GLY A 446 -19.29 -2.52 14.35
CA GLY A 446 -19.97 -3.55 15.16
C GLY A 446 -20.44 -4.77 14.36
N ALA A 447 -20.39 -4.76 13.05
CA ALA A 447 -20.43 -5.95 12.20
C ALA A 447 -19.03 -6.41 11.77
N GLY A 448 -18.01 -5.60 12.07
CA GLY A 448 -16.63 -5.91 11.76
C GLY A 448 -16.09 -7.09 12.56
N PHE A 449 -15.10 -7.76 12.02
CA PHE A 449 -14.40 -8.86 12.68
C PHE A 449 -12.88 -8.70 12.50
N ASN A 450 -12.14 -9.53 13.19
CA ASN A 450 -10.69 -9.61 13.04
C ASN A 450 -10.26 -11.07 12.90
N PHE A 451 -9.12 -11.25 12.28
CA PHE A 451 -8.51 -12.56 12.12
C PHE A 451 -6.98 -12.44 12.14
N SER A 452 -6.33 -13.55 12.27
CA SER A 452 -4.89 -13.68 12.34
C SER A 452 -4.43 -14.85 11.50
N GLU A 453 -3.15 -15.04 11.35
CA GLU A 453 -2.55 -16.06 10.51
C GLU A 453 -3.16 -17.49 10.67
N PRO A 454 -3.42 -18.02 11.89
CA PRO A 454 -4.08 -19.31 12.05
C PRO A 454 -5.48 -19.41 11.45
N SER A 455 -6.19 -18.30 11.33
CA SER A 455 -7.51 -18.27 10.67
C SER A 455 -7.40 -18.63 9.18
N LEU A 456 -6.22 -18.43 8.59
CA LEU A 456 -5.91 -18.74 7.20
C LEU A 456 -5.19 -20.09 7.03
N GLY A 457 -5.01 -20.85 8.12
CA GLY A 457 -4.34 -22.15 8.12
C GLY A 457 -2.82 -22.07 8.33
N GLY A 458 -2.27 -20.88 8.57
CA GLY A 458 -0.88 -20.68 8.96
C GLY A 458 -0.64 -21.01 10.45
N ALA A 459 0.59 -20.93 10.87
CA ALA A 459 0.97 -21.06 12.28
C ALA A 459 1.48 -19.73 12.80
N PHE A 460 1.10 -19.36 14.02
CA PHE A 460 1.66 -18.20 14.68
C PHE A 460 3.18 -18.25 14.72
N GLN A 461 3.79 -17.13 14.39
CA GLN A 461 5.19 -16.86 14.58
C GLN A 461 5.34 -15.54 15.33
N GLU A 462 6.28 -15.48 16.26
CA GLU A 462 6.67 -14.25 16.94
C GLU A 462 7.29 -13.31 15.90
N ASP A 463 7.02 -12.02 16.03
CA ASP A 463 7.53 -10.97 15.14
C ASP A 463 7.21 -11.14 13.64
N ALA A 464 6.21 -11.96 13.28
CA ALA A 464 5.84 -12.18 11.87
C ALA A 464 5.18 -10.95 11.23
N LEU A 465 4.61 -10.07 12.03
CA LEU A 465 3.92 -8.83 11.60
C LEU A 465 2.79 -9.08 10.59
N PHE A 466 1.95 -10.10 10.83
CA PHE A 466 0.79 -10.37 9.97
C PHE A 466 -0.11 -9.15 9.82
N GLY A 467 -0.44 -8.78 8.59
CA GLY A 467 -1.18 -7.55 8.28
C GLY A 467 -0.28 -6.29 8.18
N ALA A 468 1.04 -6.46 8.06
CA ALA A 468 1.92 -5.34 7.79
C ALA A 468 1.70 -4.72 6.41
N VAL A 469 1.26 -5.52 5.44
CA VAL A 469 0.96 -5.09 4.06
C VAL A 469 -0.37 -5.70 3.64
N LEU A 470 -1.22 -4.88 3.02
CA LEU A 470 -2.53 -5.28 2.52
C LEU A 470 -2.72 -4.74 1.10
N ALA A 471 -3.39 -5.50 0.25
CA ALA A 471 -3.87 -5.04 -1.05
C ALA A 471 -5.16 -5.78 -1.40
N MET A 472 -6.03 -5.15 -2.22
CA MET A 472 -7.27 -5.75 -2.70
C MET A 472 -7.35 -5.70 -4.22
N GLY A 473 -8.02 -6.68 -4.81
CA GLY A 473 -8.32 -6.75 -6.23
C GLY A 473 -9.01 -8.04 -6.61
N ASP A 474 -9.78 -8.01 -7.69
CA ASP A 474 -10.57 -9.13 -8.21
C ASP A 474 -9.68 -10.14 -8.94
N LEU A 475 -9.10 -11.08 -8.19
CA LEU A 475 -8.14 -12.07 -8.68
C LEU A 475 -8.76 -13.13 -9.59
N ASP A 476 -10.04 -13.42 -9.44
CA ASP A 476 -10.69 -14.48 -10.20
C ASP A 476 -11.77 -14.00 -11.18
N GLY A 477 -11.92 -12.70 -11.34
CA GLY A 477 -12.81 -12.07 -12.31
C GLY A 477 -14.29 -12.25 -11.97
N ASP A 478 -14.63 -12.52 -10.70
CA ASP A 478 -16.02 -12.76 -10.28
C ASP A 478 -16.76 -11.47 -9.87
N GLY A 479 -16.05 -10.35 -9.82
CA GLY A 479 -16.56 -9.01 -9.53
C GLY A 479 -16.53 -8.67 -8.04
N ALA A 480 -15.94 -9.49 -7.22
CA ALA A 480 -15.64 -9.20 -5.82
C ALA A 480 -14.14 -9.28 -5.58
N ASP A 481 -13.63 -8.37 -4.78
CA ASP A 481 -12.19 -8.28 -4.54
C ASP A 481 -11.68 -9.35 -3.56
N GLU A 482 -10.51 -9.89 -3.82
CA GLU A 482 -9.72 -10.68 -2.89
C GLU A 482 -8.78 -9.81 -2.07
N LEU A 483 -8.52 -10.22 -0.83
CA LEU A 483 -7.53 -9.59 0.03
C LEU A 483 -6.20 -10.34 -0.02
N ALA A 484 -5.12 -9.66 -0.42
CA ALA A 484 -3.75 -10.13 -0.24
C ALA A 484 -3.15 -9.53 1.05
N ILE A 485 -2.44 -10.36 1.81
CA ILE A 485 -1.83 -10.02 3.09
C ILE A 485 -0.36 -10.38 3.05
N GLY A 486 0.50 -9.38 3.05
CA GLY A 486 1.93 -9.57 3.18
C GLY A 486 2.36 -9.82 4.62
N VAL A 487 3.29 -10.76 4.79
CA VAL A 487 3.88 -11.13 6.07
C VAL A 487 5.40 -11.18 5.90
N PRO A 488 6.05 -10.04 5.68
CA PRO A 488 7.44 -9.97 5.22
C PRO A 488 8.46 -10.52 6.24
N GLU A 489 8.12 -10.50 7.53
CA GLU A 489 8.98 -11.04 8.60
C GLU A 489 8.75 -12.53 8.87
N LYS A 490 7.92 -13.21 8.06
CA LYS A 490 7.65 -14.63 8.21
C LYS A 490 8.85 -15.48 7.82
N ASP A 491 9.21 -16.44 8.68
CA ASP A 491 10.24 -17.45 8.38
C ASP A 491 9.62 -18.60 7.56
N THR A 492 9.98 -18.70 6.32
CA THR A 492 9.59 -19.84 5.45
C THR A 492 10.79 -20.74 5.11
N GLY A 493 11.90 -20.18 4.72
CA GLY A 493 13.16 -20.88 4.44
C GLY A 493 14.38 -20.26 5.13
N GLY A 494 14.20 -19.08 5.74
CA GLY A 494 15.17 -18.30 6.47
C GLY A 494 14.48 -17.22 7.29
N ASN A 495 15.19 -16.58 8.20
CA ASN A 495 14.62 -15.49 9.02
C ASN A 495 14.14 -14.35 8.13
N ALA A 496 12.89 -13.90 8.32
CA ALA A 496 12.30 -12.81 7.55
C ALA A 496 12.35 -13.04 6.02
N SER A 497 12.15 -14.27 5.56
CA SER A 497 12.09 -14.59 4.13
C SER A 497 10.78 -14.16 3.48
N GLY A 498 9.71 -14.06 4.28
CA GLY A 498 8.42 -13.53 3.88
C GLY A 498 7.41 -14.54 3.31
N LEU A 499 6.15 -14.11 3.29
CA LEU A 499 5.00 -14.91 2.84
C LEU A 499 3.85 -13.99 2.46
N VAL A 500 3.05 -14.38 1.49
CA VAL A 500 1.78 -13.71 1.15
C VAL A 500 0.63 -14.69 1.31
N TYR A 501 -0.44 -14.27 1.97
CA TYR A 501 -1.74 -14.92 1.97
C TYR A 501 -2.68 -14.17 1.02
N VAL A 502 -3.49 -14.90 0.26
CA VAL A 502 -4.60 -14.32 -0.52
C VAL A 502 -5.89 -15.01 -0.09
N THR A 503 -6.89 -14.22 0.27
CA THR A 503 -8.14 -14.74 0.82
C THR A 503 -9.30 -14.40 -0.08
N ARG A 504 -10.14 -15.38 -0.38
CA ARG A 504 -11.47 -15.17 -0.93
C ARG A 504 -12.46 -14.79 0.17
N ARG A 505 -13.64 -14.33 -0.22
CA ARG A 505 -14.78 -14.04 0.65
C ARG A 505 -14.84 -14.97 1.85
N PHE A 506 -14.73 -14.42 3.05
CA PHE A 506 -15.05 -15.14 4.25
C PHE A 506 -16.56 -15.39 4.29
N ASN A 507 -17.00 -16.63 4.13
CA ASN A 507 -18.37 -16.96 4.51
C ASN A 507 -18.46 -16.86 6.05
N PRO A 508 -19.22 -15.91 6.62
CA PRO A 508 -19.30 -15.73 8.08
C PRO A 508 -19.78 -16.97 8.82
N ASN A 509 -20.45 -17.92 8.12
CA ASN A 509 -20.84 -19.20 8.70
C ASN A 509 -19.68 -20.20 8.86
N TRP A 510 -18.45 -19.85 8.45
CA TRP A 510 -17.32 -20.77 8.41
C TRP A 510 -16.17 -20.40 9.34
N ILE A 511 -16.12 -19.15 9.81
CA ILE A 511 -15.12 -18.67 10.79
C ILE A 511 -15.33 -19.35 12.15
N PHE A 512 -16.52 -19.91 12.39
CA PHE A 512 -16.89 -20.52 13.68
C PHE A 512 -16.60 -22.02 13.82
N GLY A 513 -15.97 -22.66 12.82
CA GLY A 513 -15.64 -24.11 12.89
C GLY A 513 -14.47 -24.46 13.80
N ASP A 514 -13.55 -23.54 14.08
CA ASP A 514 -12.24 -23.84 14.69
C ASP A 514 -11.89 -22.94 15.90
N GLY A 515 -12.79 -22.80 16.86
CA GLY A 515 -12.36 -22.43 18.22
C GLY A 515 -12.61 -21.01 18.68
N PHE A 516 -13.39 -20.19 17.98
CA PHE A 516 -13.88 -18.90 18.50
C PHE A 516 -15.20 -19.05 19.28
N GLU A 517 -15.28 -19.99 20.21
CA GLU A 517 -16.47 -20.23 21.06
C GLU A 517 -16.54 -19.29 22.27
N SER A 518 -16.39 -17.97 22.12
CA SER A 518 -16.63 -17.10 23.30
C SER A 518 -17.56 -15.92 23.08
N ALA A 519 -18.07 -15.66 21.87
CA ALA A 519 -19.17 -14.71 21.67
C ALA A 519 -20.47 -15.49 21.51
N GLY A 520 -21.34 -15.45 22.52
CA GLY A 520 -22.58 -16.22 22.55
C GLY A 520 -23.53 -15.90 21.39
N PRO A 521 -24.46 -16.85 21.07
CA PRO A 521 -25.29 -16.84 19.85
C PRO A 521 -26.42 -15.80 19.82
N ALA A 522 -26.34 -14.73 20.61
CA ALA A 522 -27.41 -13.76 20.76
C ALA A 522 -27.36 -12.59 19.75
N LEU A 523 -26.33 -12.49 18.92
CA LEU A 523 -26.19 -11.37 17.96
C LEU A 523 -26.50 -11.73 16.50
N TRP A 524 -26.82 -12.97 16.20
CA TRP A 524 -27.10 -13.43 14.85
C TRP A 524 -28.53 -13.94 14.70
N SER A 525 -29.54 -13.08 14.79
CA SER A 525 -30.85 -13.39 14.24
C SER A 525 -30.89 -12.87 12.81
N ALA A 526 -30.45 -13.70 11.88
CA ALA A 526 -30.63 -13.48 10.47
C ALA A 526 -32.10 -13.23 10.13
N THR A 527 -32.41 -12.09 9.59
CA THR A 527 -33.47 -11.98 8.59
C THR A 527 -32.78 -11.48 7.32
N ALA A 528 -32.27 -12.43 6.55
CA ALA A 528 -32.05 -12.19 5.14
C ALA A 528 -33.41 -12.21 4.42
N PRO A 529 -33.63 -11.36 3.38
CA PRO A 529 -34.82 -11.40 2.54
C PRO A 529 -34.86 -12.67 1.70
#